data_f4703d867c1cd0c2bf5c8ec6c731c47e
#
_entry.id   f4703d867c1cd0c2bf5c8ec6c731c47e
#
_cell.length_a   1.000
_cell.length_b   1.000
_cell.length_c   1.000
_cell.angle_alpha   90.00
_cell.angle_beta   90.00
_cell.angle_gamma   90.00
#
_symmetry.space_group_name_H-M   'P 1'
#
loop_
_entity.id
_entity.type
_entity.pdbx_description
1 polymer ?
#
loop_
_entity_poly.entity_id
_entity_poly.type
_entity_poly.pdbx_seq_one_letter_code
_entity_poly.pdbx_strand_id
1 'polypeptide(L)'
;MKDRNLRQSFLGADSDDRFRRLRVAIIGLGGGGSHIAQQCAHVGIGRYVLADGDVVEDKNLNRLIGATAQDVFDATPKWKVSSRLIKGIFPEAEIVVIKSRWQDEAEKLRDCDIAFGSVDGFGERAELETYCRRFLIPLIDVGMDVHALGGRFHISGQVILSMPGSHCMRCMGFITDARLEEEARRYGAAGGRPQVVWPNGVLASTAVGLAVGLVTPWSDQIPSAYLEYDGDTHVVRPSNVMGVIVDRPCLHFDGKDVGDPFFGRSQWSGKQGNENSRDFDRAA
;
A
#
# COMPACT_ATOMS: atom_id res chain seq x y z
N MET A 1 -4.91 19.87 -21.77
CA MET A 1 -4.80 20.67 -20.53
C MET A 1 -3.31 20.97 -20.32
N LYS A 2 -2.78 22.02 -20.96
CA LYS A 2 -1.33 22.33 -20.91
C LYS A 2 -0.85 22.94 -19.59
N ASP A 3 -1.74 23.49 -18.78
CA ASP A 3 -1.36 24.30 -17.61
C ASP A 3 -1.59 23.61 -16.26
N ARG A 4 -2.09 22.39 -16.27
CA ARG A 4 -2.46 21.63 -15.05
C ARG A 4 -1.28 21.46 -14.09
N ASN A 5 -0.10 21.17 -14.63
CA ASN A 5 1.08 20.78 -13.86
C ASN A 5 2.09 21.92 -13.69
N LEU A 6 1.77 23.16 -14.11
CA LEU A 6 2.69 24.31 -14.01
C LEU A 6 3.23 24.54 -12.59
N ARG A 7 2.39 24.31 -11.57
CA ARG A 7 2.79 24.52 -10.18
C ARG A 7 3.65 23.40 -9.60
N GLN A 8 3.79 22.27 -10.30
CA GLN A 8 4.68 21.18 -9.90
C GLN A 8 5.91 21.06 -10.82
N SER A 9 6.21 22.07 -11.65
CA SER A 9 7.35 22.08 -12.57
C SER A 9 8.72 21.94 -11.89
N PHE A 10 8.83 22.25 -10.60
CA PHE A 10 10.03 22.06 -9.80
C PHE A 10 10.42 20.58 -9.62
N LEU A 11 9.50 19.64 -9.88
CA LEU A 11 9.76 18.19 -9.78
C LEU A 11 10.65 17.67 -10.92
N GLY A 12 10.96 18.50 -11.91
CA GLY A 12 11.82 18.18 -13.05
C GLY A 12 11.10 18.32 -14.39
N ALA A 13 11.85 18.62 -15.43
CA ALA A 13 11.32 18.94 -16.76
C ALA A 13 10.54 17.78 -17.41
N ASP A 14 10.86 16.53 -17.07
CA ASP A 14 10.24 15.29 -17.58
C ASP A 14 9.28 14.64 -16.58
N SER A 15 9.01 15.29 -15.44
CA SER A 15 8.18 14.74 -14.36
C SER A 15 6.76 14.37 -14.83
N ASP A 16 6.14 15.21 -15.65
CA ASP A 16 4.79 14.96 -16.18
C ASP A 16 4.72 13.70 -17.04
N ASP A 17 5.74 13.49 -17.88
CA ASP A 17 5.83 12.29 -18.71
C ASP A 17 6.14 11.03 -17.90
N ARG A 18 6.93 11.16 -16.85
CA ARG A 18 7.18 10.07 -15.90
C ARG A 18 5.88 9.67 -15.20
N PHE A 19 5.14 10.61 -14.61
CA PHE A 19 3.88 10.33 -13.93
C PHE A 19 2.84 9.72 -14.88
N ARG A 20 2.72 10.19 -16.12
CA ARG A 20 1.79 9.60 -17.09
C ARG A 20 2.08 8.14 -17.40
N ARG A 21 3.34 7.75 -17.44
CA ARG A 21 3.76 6.37 -17.70
C ARG A 21 3.74 5.49 -16.47
N LEU A 22 3.84 6.09 -15.28
CA LEU A 22 3.89 5.39 -14.02
C LEU A 22 2.60 4.56 -13.81
N ARG A 23 2.78 3.28 -13.51
CA ARG A 23 1.72 2.35 -13.16
C ARG A 23 1.77 2.04 -11.67
N VAL A 24 0.75 2.45 -10.93
CA VAL A 24 0.67 2.22 -9.49
C VAL A 24 -0.42 1.22 -9.15
N ALA A 25 -0.15 0.35 -8.19
CA ALA A 25 -1.17 -0.46 -7.54
C ALA A 25 -1.64 0.23 -6.26
N ILE A 26 -2.94 0.23 -5.98
CA ILE A 26 -3.50 0.67 -4.71
C ILE A 26 -4.35 -0.47 -4.17
N ILE A 27 -3.87 -1.11 -3.12
CA ILE A 27 -4.48 -2.28 -2.49
C ILE A 27 -5.14 -1.85 -1.18
N GLY A 28 -6.47 -2.04 -1.10
CA GLY A 28 -7.33 -1.45 -0.07
C GLY A 28 -7.72 -0.02 -0.42
N LEU A 29 -9.01 0.20 -0.70
CA LEU A 29 -9.57 1.50 -1.12
C LEU A 29 -10.46 2.11 -0.04
N GLY A 30 -10.12 1.85 1.22
CA GLY A 30 -10.72 2.47 2.38
C GLY A 30 -10.24 3.90 2.62
N GLY A 31 -10.08 4.30 3.89
CA GLY A 31 -9.64 5.64 4.27
C GLY A 31 -8.32 6.02 3.60
N GLY A 32 -7.22 5.29 3.86
CA GLY A 32 -5.90 5.60 3.30
C GLY A 32 -5.86 5.51 1.77
N GLY A 33 -6.33 4.39 1.21
CA GLY A 33 -6.25 4.14 -0.23
C GLY A 33 -7.07 5.11 -1.08
N SER A 34 -8.22 5.60 -0.59
CA SER A 34 -9.01 6.61 -1.32
C SER A 34 -8.33 7.97 -1.37
N HIS A 35 -7.66 8.39 -0.29
CA HIS A 35 -6.80 9.57 -0.29
C HIS A 35 -5.61 9.42 -1.24
N ILE A 36 -4.95 8.25 -1.25
CA ILE A 36 -3.84 7.96 -2.17
C ILE A 36 -4.33 8.05 -3.62
N ALA A 37 -5.47 7.44 -3.95
CA ALA A 37 -6.07 7.46 -5.28
C ALA A 37 -6.34 8.90 -5.76
N GLN A 38 -6.93 9.73 -4.89
CA GLN A 38 -7.16 11.14 -5.16
C GLN A 38 -5.87 11.89 -5.45
N GLN A 39 -4.88 11.77 -4.56
CA GLN A 39 -3.64 12.54 -4.66
C GLN A 39 -2.79 12.10 -5.86
N CYS A 40 -2.70 10.79 -6.13
CA CYS A 40 -2.05 10.26 -7.32
C CYS A 40 -2.68 10.81 -8.61
N ALA A 41 -4.02 10.94 -8.66
CA ALA A 41 -4.70 11.53 -9.80
C ALA A 41 -4.39 13.02 -9.96
N HIS A 42 -4.26 13.78 -8.86
CA HIS A 42 -3.85 15.19 -8.89
C HIS A 42 -2.40 15.37 -9.35
N VAL A 43 -1.49 14.50 -8.91
CA VAL A 43 -0.08 14.48 -9.37
C VAL A 43 0.03 14.18 -10.86
N GLY A 44 -0.92 13.45 -11.44
CA GLY A 44 -0.95 13.13 -12.88
C GLY A 44 -0.46 11.73 -13.20
N ILE A 45 -0.52 10.81 -12.23
CA ILE A 45 -0.23 9.38 -12.47
C ILE A 45 -1.24 8.84 -13.47
N GLY A 46 -0.72 8.16 -14.53
CA GLY A 46 -1.52 7.78 -15.69
C GLY A 46 -2.10 6.38 -15.63
N ARG A 47 -1.54 5.45 -14.84
CA ARG A 47 -1.95 4.03 -14.86
C ARG A 47 -2.14 3.48 -13.46
N TYR A 48 -3.26 2.77 -13.27
CA TYR A 48 -3.68 2.27 -11.96
C TYR A 48 -4.09 0.80 -12.01
N VAL A 49 -3.74 0.07 -10.96
CA VAL A 49 -4.39 -1.17 -10.57
C VAL A 49 -5.07 -0.93 -9.22
N LEU A 50 -6.39 -0.99 -9.19
CA LEU A 50 -7.19 -0.77 -7.98
C LEU A 50 -7.71 -2.10 -7.47
N ALA A 51 -7.42 -2.47 -6.23
CA ALA A 51 -7.83 -3.72 -5.62
C ALA A 51 -8.63 -3.48 -4.33
N ASP A 52 -9.90 -3.82 -4.34
CA ASP A 52 -10.79 -3.83 -3.17
C ASP A 52 -12.06 -4.60 -3.52
N GLY A 53 -12.44 -5.57 -2.68
CA GLY A 53 -13.64 -6.39 -2.88
C GLY A 53 -14.89 -5.87 -2.19
N ASP A 54 -14.78 -4.80 -1.38
CA ASP A 54 -15.87 -4.32 -0.55
C ASP A 54 -16.76 -3.30 -1.27
N VAL A 55 -17.95 -3.13 -0.70
CA VAL A 55 -18.88 -2.04 -1.04
C VAL A 55 -18.79 -0.91 -0.02
N VAL A 56 -19.32 0.25 -0.40
CA VAL A 56 -19.43 1.40 0.51
C VAL A 56 -20.53 1.13 1.54
N GLU A 57 -20.18 1.28 2.81
CA GLU A 57 -21.10 1.20 3.94
C GLU A 57 -21.18 2.56 4.65
N ASP A 58 -22.24 2.80 5.41
CA ASP A 58 -22.44 4.05 6.16
C ASP A 58 -21.24 4.40 7.04
N LYS A 59 -20.67 3.41 7.75
CA LYS A 59 -19.46 3.57 8.56
C LYS A 59 -18.20 4.00 7.78
N ASN A 60 -18.23 3.98 6.45
CA ASN A 60 -17.11 4.41 5.61
C ASN A 60 -17.16 5.91 5.28
N LEU A 61 -18.34 6.55 5.34
CA LEU A 61 -18.53 7.94 4.93
C LEU A 61 -17.68 8.94 5.74
N ASN A 62 -17.27 8.56 6.94
CA ASN A 62 -16.42 9.41 7.78
C ASN A 62 -14.95 9.49 7.29
N ARG A 63 -14.52 8.67 6.30
CA ARG A 63 -13.12 8.60 5.87
C ARG A 63 -12.85 8.22 4.42
N LEU A 64 -13.83 7.67 3.70
CA LEU A 64 -13.65 7.24 2.32
C LEU A 64 -13.89 8.41 1.38
N ILE A 65 -12.82 8.90 0.77
CA ILE A 65 -12.86 10.08 -0.11
C ILE A 65 -13.63 9.79 -1.40
N GLY A 66 -14.54 10.68 -1.74
CA GLY A 66 -15.37 10.59 -2.94
C GLY A 66 -16.61 9.71 -2.80
N ALA A 67 -16.80 9.05 -1.63
CA ALA A 67 -18.05 8.35 -1.33
C ALA A 67 -19.15 9.31 -0.92
N THR A 68 -20.38 8.95 -1.27
CA THR A 68 -21.61 9.72 -0.98
C THR A 68 -22.63 8.82 -0.29
N ALA A 69 -23.65 9.44 0.33
CA ALA A 69 -24.79 8.70 0.88
C ALA A 69 -25.50 7.83 -0.19
N GLN A 70 -25.53 8.29 -1.45
CA GLN A 70 -26.08 7.50 -2.54
C GLN A 70 -25.26 6.23 -2.82
N ASP A 71 -23.94 6.29 -2.67
CA ASP A 71 -23.07 5.10 -2.82
C ASP A 71 -23.36 4.04 -1.75
N VAL A 72 -23.74 4.45 -0.53
CA VAL A 72 -24.19 3.54 0.53
C VAL A 72 -25.52 2.87 0.14
N PHE A 73 -26.47 3.68 -0.31
CA PHE A 73 -27.80 3.18 -0.72
C PHE A 73 -27.69 2.16 -1.87
N ASP A 74 -26.82 2.44 -2.85
CA ASP A 74 -26.61 1.61 -4.03
C ASP A 74 -25.64 0.45 -3.79
N ALA A 75 -25.08 0.30 -2.58
CA ALA A 75 -24.00 -0.63 -2.27
C ALA A 75 -22.86 -0.56 -3.30
N THR A 76 -22.48 0.65 -3.66
CA THR A 76 -21.45 0.91 -4.70
C THR A 76 -20.11 0.30 -4.27
N PRO A 77 -19.44 -0.50 -5.13
CA PRO A 77 -18.11 -1.01 -4.84
C PRO A 77 -17.09 0.11 -4.61
N LYS A 78 -16.21 -0.01 -3.60
CA LYS A 78 -15.20 1.01 -3.28
C LYS A 78 -14.29 1.30 -4.46
N TRP A 79 -13.90 0.29 -5.25
CA TRP A 79 -13.13 0.49 -6.47
C TRP A 79 -13.84 1.39 -7.50
N LYS A 80 -15.17 1.35 -7.57
CA LYS A 80 -15.95 2.18 -8.48
C LYS A 80 -15.94 3.64 -8.04
N VAL A 81 -16.00 3.90 -6.73
CA VAL A 81 -15.87 5.26 -6.17
C VAL A 81 -14.48 5.83 -6.50
N SER A 82 -13.41 5.07 -6.22
CA SER A 82 -12.04 5.49 -6.53
C SER A 82 -11.82 5.69 -8.03
N SER A 83 -12.36 4.81 -8.88
CA SER A 83 -12.27 4.96 -10.34
C SER A 83 -12.98 6.24 -10.82
N ARG A 84 -14.18 6.52 -10.30
CA ARG A 84 -14.92 7.76 -10.59
C ARG A 84 -14.13 9.00 -10.19
N LEU A 85 -13.52 8.98 -9.01
CA LEU A 85 -12.70 10.05 -8.48
C LEU A 85 -11.48 10.31 -9.37
N ILE A 86 -10.70 9.27 -9.69
CA ILE A 86 -9.53 9.37 -10.56
C ILE A 86 -9.92 9.93 -11.94
N LYS A 87 -10.95 9.36 -12.56
CA LYS A 87 -11.42 9.80 -13.88
C LYS A 87 -11.98 11.22 -13.89
N GLY A 88 -12.58 11.67 -12.80
CA GLY A 88 -13.03 13.04 -12.64
C GLY A 88 -11.89 14.04 -12.58
N ILE A 89 -10.73 13.63 -12.05
CA ILE A 89 -9.53 14.46 -11.94
C ILE A 89 -8.64 14.30 -13.18
N PHE A 90 -8.43 13.08 -13.64
CA PHE A 90 -7.58 12.74 -14.78
C PHE A 90 -8.32 11.77 -15.73
N PRO A 91 -9.11 12.31 -16.69
CA PRO A 91 -9.96 11.51 -17.57
C PRO A 91 -9.21 10.46 -18.40
N GLU A 92 -7.95 10.74 -18.77
CA GLU A 92 -7.11 9.88 -19.59
C GLU A 92 -6.47 8.72 -18.81
N ALA A 93 -6.58 8.69 -17.46
CA ALA A 93 -5.99 7.64 -16.64
C ALA A 93 -6.48 6.25 -17.06
N GLU A 94 -5.58 5.29 -17.20
CA GLU A 94 -5.89 3.89 -17.43
C GLU A 94 -6.10 3.18 -16.09
N ILE A 95 -7.22 2.48 -15.93
CA ILE A 95 -7.56 1.83 -14.68
C ILE A 95 -7.88 0.36 -14.92
N VAL A 96 -7.11 -0.51 -14.29
CA VAL A 96 -7.38 -1.95 -14.16
C VAL A 96 -7.95 -2.18 -12.77
N VAL A 97 -8.95 -3.06 -12.65
CA VAL A 97 -9.62 -3.33 -11.37
C VAL A 97 -9.50 -4.79 -11.00
N ILE A 98 -9.22 -5.04 -9.73
CA ILE A 98 -9.36 -6.33 -9.04
C ILE A 98 -10.56 -6.18 -8.09
N LYS A 99 -11.64 -6.93 -8.38
CA LYS A 99 -12.94 -6.79 -7.70
C LYS A 99 -13.11 -7.73 -6.50
N SER A 100 -12.09 -8.47 -6.18
CA SER A 100 -12.00 -9.43 -5.10
C SER A 100 -10.73 -9.19 -4.29
N ARG A 101 -10.25 -10.20 -3.59
CA ARG A 101 -8.93 -10.14 -2.95
C ARG A 101 -7.86 -10.02 -4.04
N TRP A 102 -6.85 -9.16 -3.81
CA TRP A 102 -5.78 -8.93 -4.78
C TRP A 102 -5.03 -10.23 -5.14
N GLN A 103 -4.97 -11.20 -4.21
CA GLN A 103 -4.33 -12.50 -4.43
C GLN A 103 -5.00 -13.32 -5.53
N ASP A 104 -6.29 -13.10 -5.79
CA ASP A 104 -7.05 -13.85 -6.79
C ASP A 104 -6.62 -13.50 -8.23
N GLU A 105 -6.09 -12.28 -8.43
CA GLU A 105 -5.64 -11.76 -9.71
C GLU A 105 -4.28 -11.05 -9.57
N ALA A 106 -3.38 -11.62 -8.76
CA ALA A 106 -2.10 -11.00 -8.39
C ALA A 106 -1.20 -10.69 -9.60
N GLU A 107 -1.35 -11.42 -10.69
CA GLU A 107 -0.59 -11.18 -11.93
C GLU A 107 -0.80 -9.77 -12.49
N LYS A 108 -1.94 -9.13 -12.19
CA LYS A 108 -2.20 -7.74 -12.62
C LYS A 108 -1.27 -6.72 -11.93
N LEU A 109 -0.67 -7.08 -10.79
CA LEU A 109 0.26 -6.23 -10.05
C LEU A 109 1.69 -6.31 -10.58
N ARG A 110 2.03 -7.37 -11.34
CA ARG A 110 3.42 -7.69 -11.74
C ARG A 110 4.13 -6.53 -12.42
N ASP A 111 3.43 -5.79 -13.26
CA ASP A 111 3.98 -4.71 -14.07
C ASP A 111 3.79 -3.33 -13.43
N CYS A 112 3.50 -3.27 -12.12
CA CYS A 112 3.40 -2.01 -11.42
C CYS A 112 4.79 -1.52 -11.02
N ASP A 113 5.00 -0.23 -11.18
CA ASP A 113 6.25 0.45 -10.79
C ASP A 113 6.31 0.69 -9.27
N ILE A 114 5.15 0.91 -8.64
CA ILE A 114 4.99 1.12 -7.19
C ILE A 114 3.67 0.49 -6.74
N ALA A 115 3.66 -0.11 -5.56
CA ALA A 115 2.45 -0.56 -4.88
C ALA A 115 2.21 0.24 -3.60
N PHE A 116 0.97 0.64 -3.36
CA PHE A 116 0.50 1.18 -2.11
C PHE A 116 -0.35 0.14 -1.38
N GLY A 117 0.04 -0.21 -0.15
CA GLY A 117 -0.71 -1.09 0.73
C GLY A 117 -1.49 -0.27 1.76
N SER A 118 -2.82 -0.40 1.77
CA SER A 118 -3.72 0.23 2.75
C SER A 118 -4.73 -0.79 3.24
N VAL A 119 -4.22 -1.96 3.65
CA VAL A 119 -4.98 -3.10 4.12
C VAL A 119 -4.98 -3.16 5.65
N ASP A 120 -5.97 -3.83 6.24
CA ASP A 120 -6.18 -3.78 7.70
C ASP A 120 -5.32 -4.82 8.46
N GLY A 121 -4.97 -5.95 7.83
CA GLY A 121 -4.33 -7.07 8.48
C GLY A 121 -2.81 -7.11 8.36
N PHE A 122 -2.10 -7.57 9.40
CA PHE A 122 -0.65 -7.81 9.36
C PHE A 122 -0.31 -8.98 8.44
N GLY A 123 -1.14 -10.02 8.40
CA GLY A 123 -0.97 -11.16 7.50
C GLY A 123 -1.05 -10.73 6.03
N GLU A 124 -2.05 -9.94 5.67
CA GLU A 124 -2.21 -9.43 4.31
C GLU A 124 -1.07 -8.48 3.89
N ARG A 125 -0.58 -7.64 4.83
CA ARG A 125 0.61 -6.78 4.61
C ARG A 125 1.87 -7.61 4.35
N ALA A 126 2.08 -8.68 5.11
CA ALA A 126 3.21 -9.60 4.91
C ALA A 126 3.14 -10.31 3.55
N GLU A 127 1.94 -10.76 3.16
CA GLU A 127 1.72 -11.35 1.84
C GLU A 127 2.02 -10.35 0.72
N LEU A 128 1.49 -9.12 0.82
CA LEU A 128 1.70 -8.08 -0.17
C LEU A 128 3.18 -7.69 -0.28
N GLU A 129 3.88 -7.54 0.87
CA GLU A 129 5.32 -7.27 0.87
C GLU A 129 6.08 -8.40 0.18
N THR A 130 5.76 -9.66 0.48
CA THR A 130 6.41 -10.82 -0.15
C THR A 130 6.21 -10.80 -1.66
N TYR A 131 4.98 -10.52 -2.12
CA TYR A 131 4.70 -10.38 -3.55
C TYR A 131 5.55 -9.28 -4.18
N CYS A 132 5.49 -8.09 -3.63
CA CYS A 132 6.22 -6.93 -4.16
C CYS A 132 7.72 -7.18 -4.23
N ARG A 133 8.30 -7.80 -3.18
CA ARG A 133 9.72 -8.18 -3.16
C ARG A 133 10.09 -9.17 -4.25
N ARG A 134 9.24 -10.16 -4.51
CA ARG A 134 9.45 -11.16 -5.57
C ARG A 134 9.53 -10.52 -6.96
N PHE A 135 8.68 -9.53 -7.23
CA PHE A 135 8.63 -8.83 -8.52
C PHE A 135 9.37 -7.50 -8.54
N LEU A 136 10.21 -7.23 -7.53
CA LEU A 136 11.03 -6.02 -7.41
C LEU A 136 10.21 -4.72 -7.43
N ILE A 137 8.99 -4.76 -6.90
CA ILE A 137 8.09 -3.62 -6.82
C ILE A 137 8.30 -2.92 -5.46
N PRO A 138 8.65 -1.63 -5.41
CA PRO A 138 8.60 -0.84 -4.19
C PRO A 138 7.20 -0.85 -3.58
N LEU A 139 7.08 -1.22 -2.31
CA LEU A 139 5.83 -1.18 -1.57
C LEU A 139 5.86 -0.02 -0.58
N ILE A 140 4.86 0.85 -0.65
CA ILE A 140 4.60 1.89 0.35
C ILE A 140 3.36 1.47 1.14
N ASP A 141 3.58 0.97 2.35
CA ASP A 141 2.51 0.54 3.25
C ASP A 141 2.06 1.69 4.13
N VAL A 142 0.74 1.82 4.29
CA VAL A 142 0.11 2.88 5.08
C VAL A 142 -0.87 2.27 6.06
N GLY A 143 -0.81 2.69 7.31
CA GLY A 143 -1.78 2.28 8.31
C GLY A 143 -1.92 3.28 9.43
N MET A 144 -3.12 3.37 9.99
CA MET A 144 -3.40 4.11 11.21
C MET A 144 -4.03 3.18 12.25
N ASP A 145 -3.84 3.54 13.49
CA ASP A 145 -4.48 2.86 14.63
C ASP A 145 -4.96 3.88 15.65
N VAL A 146 -6.02 3.52 16.36
CA VAL A 146 -6.52 4.26 17.52
C VAL A 146 -6.57 3.30 18.70
N HIS A 147 -5.80 3.55 19.70
CA HIS A 147 -5.70 2.70 20.88
C HIS A 147 -5.99 3.46 22.18
N ALA A 148 -6.55 2.78 23.15
CA ALA A 148 -6.81 3.33 24.47
C ALA A 148 -5.59 3.11 25.38
N LEU A 149 -5.11 4.17 26.00
CA LEU A 149 -4.03 4.15 26.99
C LEU A 149 -4.34 5.15 28.12
N GLY A 150 -4.31 4.70 29.37
CA GLY A 150 -4.54 5.57 30.51
C GLY A 150 -5.90 6.27 30.52
N GLY A 151 -6.95 5.65 29.96
CA GLY A 151 -8.31 6.21 29.88
C GLY A 151 -8.51 7.27 28.81
N ARG A 152 -7.52 7.46 27.90
CA ARG A 152 -7.58 8.35 26.74
C ARG A 152 -7.36 7.56 25.47
N PHE A 153 -7.84 8.09 24.34
CA PHE A 153 -7.53 7.56 23.01
C PHE A 153 -6.32 8.26 22.44
N HIS A 154 -5.43 7.47 21.83
CA HIS A 154 -4.25 7.93 21.13
C HIS A 154 -4.35 7.50 19.67
N ILE A 155 -3.99 8.41 18.78
CA ILE A 155 -3.95 8.15 17.34
C ILE A 155 -2.49 7.97 16.95
N SER A 156 -2.20 6.88 16.28
CA SER A 156 -0.87 6.61 15.69
C SER A 156 -1.01 6.12 14.27
N GLY A 157 0.10 6.12 13.54
CA GLY A 157 0.12 5.57 12.20
C GLY A 157 1.54 5.41 11.68
N GLN A 158 1.65 4.77 10.55
CA GLN A 158 2.94 4.57 9.88
C GLN A 158 2.82 4.69 8.37
N VAL A 159 3.95 5.08 7.77
CA VAL A 159 4.23 4.91 6.35
C VAL A 159 5.55 4.17 6.24
N ILE A 160 5.54 3.00 5.61
CA ILE A 160 6.71 2.14 5.47
C ILE A 160 7.01 1.94 3.99
N LEU A 161 8.21 2.30 3.57
CA LEU A 161 8.75 2.02 2.25
C LEU A 161 9.57 0.73 2.30
N SER A 162 9.02 -0.36 1.79
CA SER A 162 9.72 -1.62 1.63
C SER A 162 10.30 -1.71 0.22
N MET A 163 11.61 -1.42 0.12
CA MET A 163 12.33 -1.42 -1.16
C MET A 163 13.01 -2.76 -1.42
N PRO A 164 12.99 -3.28 -2.66
CA PRO A 164 13.85 -4.40 -3.05
C PRO A 164 15.32 -4.13 -2.69
N GLY A 165 15.98 -5.13 -2.08
CA GLY A 165 17.38 -4.99 -1.64
C GLY A 165 17.60 -4.24 -0.32
N SER A 166 16.53 -3.71 0.31
CA SER A 166 16.60 -2.99 1.59
C SER A 166 15.91 -3.79 2.71
N HIS A 167 15.79 -3.18 3.90
CA HIS A 167 15.08 -3.78 5.04
C HIS A 167 13.59 -3.97 4.72
N CYS A 168 13.02 -5.06 5.22
CA CYS A 168 11.60 -5.37 5.12
C CYS A 168 10.86 -5.00 6.41
N MET A 169 9.53 -5.10 6.39
CA MET A 169 8.68 -4.80 7.56
C MET A 169 9.00 -5.69 8.78
N ARG A 170 9.49 -6.92 8.57
CA ARG A 170 9.97 -7.78 9.66
C ARG A 170 11.29 -7.26 10.26
N CYS A 171 12.25 -6.84 9.43
CA CYS A 171 13.49 -6.20 9.92
C CYS A 171 13.19 -4.94 10.73
N MET A 172 12.19 -4.17 10.31
CA MET A 172 11.75 -2.95 10.98
C MET A 172 10.91 -3.22 12.25
N GLY A 173 10.64 -4.48 12.59
CA GLY A 173 9.81 -4.85 13.76
C GLY A 173 8.33 -4.49 13.62
N PHE A 174 7.89 -4.10 12.43
CA PHE A 174 6.49 -3.79 12.18
C PHE A 174 5.65 -5.05 12.01
N ILE A 175 6.13 -6.05 11.29
CA ILE A 175 5.52 -7.38 11.23
C ILE A 175 6.32 -8.30 12.16
N THR A 176 5.67 -8.88 13.18
CA THR A 176 6.26 -9.82 14.11
C THR A 176 5.37 -11.05 14.24
N ASP A 177 5.95 -12.19 14.60
CA ASP A 177 5.17 -13.42 14.78
C ASP A 177 4.10 -13.24 15.86
N ALA A 178 4.40 -12.51 16.94
CA ALA A 178 3.43 -12.19 17.98
C ALA A 178 2.20 -11.42 17.46
N ARG A 179 2.40 -10.44 16.57
CA ARG A 179 1.29 -9.69 15.94
C ARG A 179 0.47 -10.57 15.00
N LEU A 180 1.13 -11.44 14.23
CA LEU A 180 0.46 -12.38 13.34
C LEU A 180 -0.36 -13.40 14.12
N GLU A 181 0.18 -13.94 15.21
CA GLU A 181 -0.54 -14.86 16.10
C GLU A 181 -1.72 -14.18 16.82
N GLU A 182 -1.55 -12.95 17.26
CA GLU A 182 -2.63 -12.17 17.87
C GLU A 182 -3.75 -11.91 16.88
N GLU A 183 -3.42 -11.54 15.64
CA GLU A 183 -4.40 -11.36 14.57
C GLU A 183 -5.14 -12.67 14.27
N ALA A 184 -4.42 -13.79 14.15
CA ALA A 184 -5.02 -15.11 13.91
C ALA A 184 -5.99 -15.53 15.02
N ARG A 185 -5.69 -15.20 16.29
CA ARG A 185 -6.58 -15.45 17.42
C ARG A 185 -7.83 -14.59 17.41
N ARG A 186 -7.76 -13.37 16.87
CA ARG A 186 -8.88 -12.43 16.76
C ARG A 186 -9.68 -12.58 15.46
N TYR A 187 -9.42 -13.63 14.68
CA TYR A 187 -10.06 -13.88 13.40
C TYR A 187 -11.59 -13.93 13.58
N GLY A 188 -12.28 -12.93 12.97
CA GLY A 188 -13.72 -12.71 13.13
C GLY A 188 -14.12 -11.43 13.87
N ALA A 189 -13.17 -10.78 14.60
CA ALA A 189 -13.42 -9.49 15.28
C ALA A 189 -12.94 -8.27 14.46
N ALA A 190 -12.54 -8.46 13.23
CA ALA A 190 -11.86 -7.49 12.36
C ALA A 190 -12.76 -6.38 11.78
N GLY A 191 -13.85 -6.01 12.46
CA GLY A 191 -14.77 -5.01 11.92
C GLY A 191 -14.84 -3.68 12.70
N GLY A 192 -14.02 -3.47 13.73
CA GLY A 192 -14.27 -2.40 14.69
C GLY A 192 -13.11 -1.47 15.04
N ARG A 193 -12.00 -1.47 14.30
CA ARG A 193 -10.92 -0.51 14.60
C ARG A 193 -11.36 0.90 14.25
N PRO A 194 -11.33 1.85 15.22
CA PRO A 194 -11.66 3.24 14.93
C PRO A 194 -10.75 3.82 13.85
N GLN A 195 -11.35 4.53 12.90
CA GLN A 195 -10.61 5.22 11.83
C GLN A 195 -11.28 6.56 11.54
N VAL A 196 -10.48 7.56 11.24
CA VAL A 196 -10.95 8.92 10.95
C VAL A 196 -10.19 9.52 9.75
N VAL A 197 -10.78 10.52 9.12
CA VAL A 197 -10.33 11.04 7.82
C VAL A 197 -8.95 11.71 7.87
N TRP A 198 -8.67 12.55 8.89
CA TRP A 198 -7.46 13.39 8.89
C TRP A 198 -6.14 12.62 9.07
N PRO A 199 -5.99 11.58 9.93
CA PRO A 199 -4.77 10.79 9.96
C PRO A 199 -4.54 10.04 8.66
N ASN A 200 -5.61 9.49 8.07
CA ASN A 200 -5.52 8.84 6.75
C ASN A 200 -5.01 9.84 5.68
N GLY A 201 -5.47 11.09 5.73
CA GLY A 201 -5.01 12.16 4.84
C GLY A 201 -3.52 12.46 5.00
N VAL A 202 -3.04 12.63 6.24
CA VAL A 202 -1.63 12.89 6.54
C VAL A 202 -0.74 11.76 6.06
N LEU A 203 -1.10 10.51 6.40
CA LEU A 203 -0.34 9.32 6.04
C LEU A 203 -0.34 9.10 4.52
N ALA A 204 -1.48 9.26 3.86
CA ALA A 204 -1.58 9.17 2.40
C ALA A 204 -0.74 10.25 1.70
N SER A 205 -0.74 11.49 2.20
CA SER A 205 0.09 12.57 1.64
C SER A 205 1.57 12.27 1.78
N THR A 206 1.97 11.72 2.93
CA THR A 206 3.35 11.27 3.16
C THR A 206 3.73 10.14 2.19
N ALA A 207 2.86 9.16 2.00
CA ALA A 207 3.08 8.04 1.09
C ALA A 207 3.20 8.48 -0.38
N VAL A 208 2.32 9.38 -0.82
CA VAL A 208 2.39 9.94 -2.18
C VAL A 208 3.65 10.79 -2.35
N GLY A 209 4.05 11.57 -1.33
CA GLY A 209 5.32 12.30 -1.33
C GLY A 209 6.54 11.39 -1.48
N LEU A 210 6.56 10.23 -0.79
CA LEU A 210 7.62 9.22 -0.98
C LEU A 210 7.63 8.69 -2.42
N ALA A 211 6.46 8.33 -2.98
CA ALA A 211 6.36 7.85 -4.36
C ALA A 211 6.85 8.89 -5.37
N VAL A 212 6.50 10.16 -5.19
CA VAL A 212 7.01 11.27 -6.02
C VAL A 212 8.52 11.36 -5.92
N GLY A 213 9.09 11.27 -4.71
CA GLY A 213 10.53 11.29 -4.48
C GLY A 213 11.28 10.12 -5.13
N LEU A 214 10.64 8.94 -5.25
CA LEU A 214 11.26 7.78 -5.94
C LEU A 214 11.38 7.97 -7.46
N VAL A 215 10.49 8.75 -8.07
CA VAL A 215 10.40 8.85 -9.53
C VAL A 215 10.86 10.19 -10.10
N THR A 216 11.16 11.16 -9.24
CA THR A 216 11.59 12.50 -9.64
C THR A 216 12.85 12.93 -8.90
N PRO A 217 13.74 13.71 -9.54
CA PRO A 217 14.99 14.18 -8.92
C PRO A 217 14.82 15.49 -8.13
N TRP A 218 13.62 15.78 -7.61
CA TRP A 218 13.35 17.08 -6.99
C TRP A 218 14.09 17.31 -5.65
N SER A 219 14.56 16.23 -5.03
CA SER A 219 15.27 16.28 -3.76
C SER A 219 16.39 15.25 -3.75
N ASP A 220 17.55 15.66 -3.25
CA ASP A 220 18.72 14.78 -2.99
C ASP A 220 18.60 14.04 -1.65
N GLN A 221 17.56 14.31 -0.88
CA GLN A 221 17.34 13.66 0.41
C GLN A 221 16.79 12.25 0.20
N ILE A 222 17.45 11.27 0.80
CA ILE A 222 16.94 9.90 0.87
C ILE A 222 15.91 9.85 2.01
N PRO A 223 14.62 9.61 1.70
CA PRO A 223 13.60 9.56 2.73
C PRO A 223 13.82 8.35 3.64
N SER A 224 13.46 8.48 4.93
CA SER A 224 13.44 7.33 5.83
C SER A 224 12.44 6.29 5.32
N ALA A 225 12.86 5.02 5.33
CA ALA A 225 12.01 3.92 4.93
C ALA A 225 10.89 3.61 5.93
N TYR A 226 10.97 4.12 7.14
CA TYR A 226 9.93 3.96 8.16
C TYR A 226 9.65 5.32 8.82
N LEU A 227 8.44 5.82 8.60
CA LEU A 227 7.93 7.06 9.17
C LEU A 227 6.77 6.72 10.14
N GLU A 228 6.82 7.30 11.32
CA GLU A 228 5.78 7.20 12.34
C GLU A 228 4.99 8.50 12.44
N TYR A 229 3.68 8.37 12.53
CA TYR A 229 2.77 9.49 12.79
C TYR A 229 2.28 9.42 14.23
N ASP A 230 2.45 10.51 14.94
CA ASP A 230 1.86 10.78 16.24
C ASP A 230 0.66 11.72 16.03
N GLY A 231 -0.54 11.18 16.15
CA GLY A 231 -1.77 11.92 15.90
C GLY A 231 -2.16 12.86 17.05
N ASP A 232 -1.58 12.71 18.21
CA ASP A 232 -1.82 13.59 19.36
C ASP A 232 -1.04 14.91 19.21
N THR A 233 0.13 14.83 18.61
CA THR A 233 0.99 16.00 18.31
C THR A 233 0.96 16.42 16.82
N HIS A 234 0.30 15.65 15.98
CA HIS A 234 0.24 15.84 14.52
C HIS A 234 1.61 15.82 13.81
N VAL A 235 2.57 15.08 14.35
CA VAL A 235 3.95 15.02 13.82
C VAL A 235 4.20 13.71 13.08
N VAL A 236 4.80 13.81 11.89
CA VAL A 236 5.40 12.67 11.18
C VAL A 236 6.91 12.74 11.36
N ARG A 237 7.52 11.66 11.81
CA ARG A 237 8.97 11.58 12.07
C ARG A 237 9.55 10.24 11.63
N PRO A 238 10.85 10.17 11.30
CA PRO A 238 11.55 8.91 11.12
C PRO A 238 11.46 8.03 12.37
N SER A 239 11.21 6.72 12.19
CA SER A 239 11.28 5.75 13.28
C SER A 239 12.73 5.56 13.74
N ASN A 240 12.93 5.50 15.05
CA ASN A 240 14.24 5.25 15.65
C ASN A 240 14.80 3.87 15.29
N VAL A 241 13.96 2.92 14.91
CA VAL A 241 14.37 1.57 14.47
C VAL A 241 15.33 1.63 13.30
N MET A 242 15.15 2.58 12.38
CA MET A 242 16.00 2.71 11.19
C MET A 242 17.47 2.96 11.55
N GLY A 243 17.75 3.73 12.60
CA GLY A 243 19.13 3.96 13.09
C GLY A 243 19.78 2.71 13.69
N VAL A 244 18.98 1.74 14.15
CA VAL A 244 19.49 0.50 14.75
C VAL A 244 19.82 -0.58 13.71
N ILE A 245 19.09 -0.60 12.58
CA ILE A 245 19.19 -1.68 11.59
C ILE A 245 19.97 -1.28 10.33
N VAL A 246 20.39 -0.03 10.19
CA VAL A 246 20.96 0.53 8.95
C VAL A 246 22.10 -0.30 8.35
N ASP A 247 22.98 -0.85 9.18
CA ASP A 247 24.15 -1.63 8.76
C ASP A 247 23.90 -3.15 8.71
N ARG A 248 22.65 -3.59 8.87
CA ARG A 248 22.32 -5.03 8.89
C ARG A 248 21.69 -5.45 7.57
N PRO A 249 22.04 -6.61 7.01
CA PRO A 249 21.36 -7.12 5.83
C PRO A 249 19.94 -7.59 6.19
N CYS A 250 19.03 -7.55 5.22
CA CYS A 250 17.74 -8.21 5.36
C CYS A 250 17.92 -9.73 5.27
N LEU A 251 17.48 -10.45 6.30
CA LEU A 251 17.57 -11.92 6.37
C LEU A 251 16.28 -12.63 5.92
N HIS A 252 15.21 -11.87 5.64
CA HIS A 252 13.89 -12.43 5.30
C HIS A 252 13.67 -12.58 3.80
N PHE A 253 14.44 -11.84 2.99
CA PHE A 253 14.38 -11.89 1.53
C PHE A 253 15.80 -12.04 0.97
N ASP A 254 16.19 -13.25 0.59
CA ASP A 254 17.54 -13.58 0.11
C ASP A 254 17.70 -13.47 -1.43
N GLY A 255 16.63 -13.10 -2.12
CA GLY A 255 16.62 -12.94 -3.57
C GLY A 255 16.48 -14.22 -4.39
N LYS A 256 16.40 -15.40 -3.77
CA LYS A 256 16.26 -16.68 -4.50
C LYS A 256 14.96 -16.80 -5.27
N ASP A 257 13.89 -16.17 -4.73
CA ASP A 257 12.55 -16.24 -5.32
C ASP A 257 12.23 -15.04 -6.22
N VAL A 258 13.21 -14.17 -6.52
CA VAL A 258 13.01 -12.99 -7.35
C VAL A 258 12.69 -13.42 -8.78
N GLY A 259 11.62 -12.81 -9.33
CA GLY A 259 11.21 -13.03 -10.72
C GLY A 259 10.58 -14.40 -11.00
N ASP A 260 10.13 -15.14 -9.97
CA ASP A 260 9.43 -16.41 -10.17
C ASP A 260 8.14 -16.21 -10.99
N PRO A 261 8.04 -16.78 -12.22
CA PRO A 261 6.86 -16.63 -13.06
C PRO A 261 5.67 -17.50 -12.62
N PHE A 262 5.89 -18.45 -11.72
CA PHE A 262 4.88 -19.41 -11.28
C PHE A 262 4.24 -19.02 -9.97
N PHE A 263 4.09 -17.73 -9.71
CA PHE A 263 3.42 -17.26 -8.54
C PHE A 263 1.98 -17.82 -8.45
N GLY A 264 1.69 -18.50 -7.37
CA GLY A 264 0.37 -19.05 -7.08
C GLY A 264 -0.09 -18.74 -5.67
N ARG A 265 -1.40 -18.57 -5.47
CA ARG A 265 -2.01 -18.26 -4.16
C ARG A 265 -1.63 -19.24 -3.05
N SER A 266 -1.47 -20.53 -3.39
CA SER A 266 -1.06 -21.58 -2.43
C SER A 266 0.33 -21.34 -1.84
N GLN A 267 1.21 -20.64 -2.54
CA GLN A 267 2.55 -20.31 -2.07
C GLN A 267 2.55 -19.17 -1.03
N TRP A 268 1.48 -18.38 -0.99
CA TRP A 268 1.34 -17.25 -0.05
C TRP A 268 0.77 -17.63 1.29
N SER A 269 -0.09 -18.65 1.32
CA SER A 269 -0.85 -19.00 2.51
C SER A 269 -0.03 -19.68 3.62
N GLY A 270 1.29 -19.80 3.46
CA GLY A 270 2.15 -20.48 4.42
C GLY A 270 1.80 -21.97 4.67
N LYS A 271 0.78 -22.48 3.98
CA LYS A 271 0.46 -23.89 3.98
C LYS A 271 1.44 -24.57 3.03
N GLN A 272 2.60 -24.94 3.55
CA GLN A 272 3.38 -26.02 2.97
C GLN A 272 2.47 -27.26 2.95
N GLY A 273 1.71 -27.40 1.89
CA GLY A 273 1.20 -28.70 1.49
C GLY A 273 2.44 -29.54 1.23
N ASN A 274 2.63 -30.53 2.07
CA ASN A 274 3.65 -31.56 1.94
C ASN A 274 3.25 -32.44 0.73
N GLU A 275 3.52 -31.95 -0.50
CA GLU A 275 3.38 -32.71 -1.73
C GLU A 275 4.72 -32.74 -2.46
N ASN A 276 5.43 -33.84 -2.14
CA ASN A 276 6.39 -34.57 -2.98
C ASN A 276 7.16 -33.77 -4.05
N SER A 277 8.34 -33.34 -3.65
CA SER A 277 9.52 -33.35 -4.50
C SER A 277 9.86 -34.79 -4.90
N ARG A 278 9.17 -35.34 -5.89
CA ARG A 278 9.58 -36.55 -6.62
C ARG A 278 9.07 -36.41 -8.04
N ASP A 279 10.04 -36.19 -8.92
CA ASP A 279 10.13 -36.59 -10.31
C ASP A 279 10.71 -35.49 -11.21
N PHE A 280 11.98 -35.13 -10.94
CA PHE A 280 12.85 -34.57 -11.97
C PHE A 280 14.26 -35.20 -11.91
N ASP A 281 14.27 -36.51 -11.84
CA ASP A 281 15.47 -37.29 -12.13
C ASP A 281 15.05 -38.54 -12.91
N ARG A 282 14.86 -38.38 -14.25
CA ARG A 282 15.00 -39.45 -15.25
C ARG A 282 14.62 -38.93 -16.64
N ALA A 283 15.63 -38.38 -17.33
CA ALA A 283 15.90 -38.65 -18.74
C ALA A 283 17.24 -37.99 -19.10
N ALA A 284 18.19 -38.87 -19.27
CA ALA A 284 19.59 -38.66 -19.62
C ALA A 284 19.87 -38.06 -20.87
#